data_6254c31345e31f2279437173bfa015d7
#
_entry.id   6254c31345e31f2279437173bfa015d7
#
_cell.length_a   1.000
_cell.length_b   1.000
_cell.length_c   1.000
_cell.angle_alpha   90.00
_cell.angle_beta   90.00
_cell.angle_gamma   90.00
#
_symmetry.space_group_name_H-M   'P 1'
#
loop_
_entity.id
_entity.type
_entity.pdbx_description
1 polymer ?
#
loop_
_entity_poly.entity_id
_entity_poly.type
_entity_poly.pdbx_seq_one_letter_code
_entity_poly.pdbx_strand_id
1 'polypeptide(L)'
;MASVYSCIKGKFGPWEYYHITMPAADVATKLMIPKDMPGWEDLSLEEKFQRKLNKNRVNNQIVKYLTDNKWRFFGSLLVTVKNHQKMEFSEVKGFVNKDLGPLYKSASENMGFLHLDGKEMLIPIDGQHRYAAIKTAISGKSIDDKELKDFKVNPGVEKDDVSMILIRHKSETRNIFNKVNRYAKPTTKGDNLITDDDDVVAIISREMCDYDQMLKGRLVSIEGTTLGPKSEEFTTLSTLYDNNLDILKENDHDINTAEYPGDKEKEFL
;
A
#
# COMPACT_ATOMS: atom_id res chain seq x y z
N MET A 1 2.57 24.48 -8.12
CA MET A 1 3.72 24.53 -9.06
C MET A 1 3.48 23.48 -10.13
N ALA A 2 3.63 23.85 -11.40
CA ALA A 2 3.43 22.92 -12.52
C ALA A 2 4.46 21.77 -12.47
N SER A 3 4.04 20.59 -12.94
CA SER A 3 4.86 19.39 -12.94
C SER A 3 4.57 18.53 -14.17
N VAL A 4 5.57 17.75 -14.59
CA VAL A 4 5.46 16.82 -15.71
C VAL A 4 5.96 15.45 -15.24
N TYR A 5 5.17 14.41 -15.50
CA TYR A 5 5.49 13.03 -15.12
C TYR A 5 5.50 12.13 -16.34
N SER A 6 6.40 11.17 -16.37
CA SER A 6 6.32 10.05 -17.30
C SER A 6 5.00 9.31 -17.08
N CYS A 7 4.30 8.96 -18.14
CA CYS A 7 2.93 8.47 -18.05
C CYS A 7 2.64 7.35 -19.04
N ILE A 8 1.89 6.36 -18.57
CA ILE A 8 1.20 5.39 -19.43
C ILE A 8 -0.29 5.66 -19.31
N LYS A 9 -0.92 6.02 -20.42
CA LYS A 9 -2.35 6.22 -20.51
C LYS A 9 -3.04 4.88 -20.77
N GLY A 10 -4.11 4.59 -20.03
CA GLY A 10 -4.90 3.39 -20.22
C GLY A 10 -6.39 3.68 -20.21
N LYS A 11 -7.18 2.65 -20.58
CA LYS A 11 -8.63 2.69 -20.54
C LYS A 11 -9.18 1.38 -19.98
N PHE A 12 -10.12 1.49 -19.05
CA PHE A 12 -10.87 0.36 -18.51
C PHE A 12 -12.37 0.73 -18.44
N GLY A 13 -13.19 0.07 -19.24
CA GLY A 13 -14.58 0.46 -19.40
C GLY A 13 -14.70 1.93 -19.85
N PRO A 14 -15.50 2.77 -19.19
CA PRO A 14 -15.64 4.19 -19.52
C PRO A 14 -14.54 5.08 -18.94
N TRP A 15 -13.58 4.49 -18.21
CA TRP A 15 -12.56 5.22 -17.46
C TRP A 15 -11.26 5.29 -18.22
N GLU A 16 -10.77 6.51 -18.48
CA GLU A 16 -9.38 6.76 -18.82
C GLU A 16 -8.59 6.92 -17.53
N TYR A 17 -7.42 6.31 -17.46
CA TYR A 17 -6.51 6.45 -16.34
C TYR A 17 -5.09 6.73 -16.83
N TYR A 18 -4.31 7.30 -15.93
CA TYR A 18 -2.93 7.72 -16.17
C TYR A 18 -2.06 7.09 -15.10
N HIS A 19 -1.21 6.16 -15.48
CA HIS A 19 -0.25 5.54 -14.58
C HIS A 19 1.04 6.34 -14.60
N ILE A 20 1.43 6.85 -13.45
CA ILE A 20 2.64 7.66 -13.26
C ILE A 20 3.44 7.15 -12.06
N THR A 21 4.71 7.52 -12.01
CA THR A 21 5.52 7.49 -10.78
C THR A 21 5.73 8.92 -10.30
N MET A 22 5.67 9.13 -8.98
CA MET A 22 5.85 10.44 -8.37
C MET A 22 6.78 10.29 -7.17
N PRO A 23 7.82 11.14 -7.02
CA PRO A 23 8.65 11.12 -5.82
C PRO A 23 7.82 11.22 -4.55
N ALA A 24 8.17 10.48 -3.51
CA ALA A 24 7.42 10.49 -2.25
C ALA A 24 7.36 11.88 -1.61
N ALA A 25 8.36 12.72 -1.80
CA ALA A 25 8.34 14.14 -1.41
C ALA A 25 7.19 14.91 -2.09
N ASP A 26 6.97 14.68 -3.37
CA ASP A 26 5.87 15.26 -4.13
C ASP A 26 4.52 14.70 -3.68
N VAL A 27 4.44 13.39 -3.43
CA VAL A 27 3.23 12.74 -2.88
C VAL A 27 2.84 13.38 -1.55
N ALA A 28 3.80 13.57 -0.65
CA ALA A 28 3.56 14.16 0.67
C ALA A 28 3.01 15.60 0.61
N THR A 29 3.37 16.35 -0.43
CA THR A 29 3.03 17.78 -0.56
C THR A 29 1.85 18.04 -1.51
N LYS A 30 1.67 17.23 -2.55
CA LYS A 30 0.67 17.47 -3.60
C LYS A 30 -0.64 16.71 -3.39
N LEU A 31 -0.62 15.59 -2.68
CA LEU A 31 -1.85 14.89 -2.33
C LEU A 31 -2.48 15.50 -1.08
N MET A 32 -3.80 15.39 -1.00
CA MET A 32 -4.58 15.82 0.16
C MET A 32 -5.61 14.79 0.55
N ILE A 33 -5.93 14.71 1.84
CA ILE A 33 -7.09 13.93 2.27
C ILE A 33 -8.37 14.73 2.02
N PRO A 34 -9.50 14.06 1.76
CA PRO A 34 -10.73 14.75 1.41
C PRO A 34 -11.18 15.81 2.40
N LYS A 35 -11.00 15.58 3.69
CA LYS A 35 -11.38 16.55 4.74
C LYS A 35 -10.60 17.89 4.66
N ASP A 36 -9.44 17.89 4.02
CA ASP A 36 -8.60 19.09 3.85
C ASP A 36 -8.94 19.85 2.55
N MET A 37 -9.95 19.38 1.80
CA MET A 37 -10.39 20.03 0.58
C MET A 37 -11.16 21.31 0.87
N PRO A 38 -10.93 22.39 0.10
CA PRO A 38 -11.83 23.54 0.11
C PRO A 38 -13.27 23.11 -0.19
N GLY A 39 -14.23 23.59 0.61
CA GLY A 39 -15.64 23.25 0.46
C GLY A 39 -16.03 21.85 0.96
N TRP A 40 -15.17 21.17 1.73
CA TRP A 40 -15.52 19.87 2.33
C TRP A 40 -16.79 19.90 3.15
N GLU A 41 -17.01 20.98 3.91
CA GLU A 41 -18.19 21.11 4.76
C GLU A 41 -19.50 21.21 3.95
N ASP A 42 -19.44 21.71 2.73
CA ASP A 42 -20.57 21.87 1.82
C ASP A 42 -20.91 20.60 1.03
N LEU A 43 -20.04 19.57 1.11
CA LEU A 43 -20.28 18.31 0.43
C LEU A 43 -21.41 17.52 1.10
N SER A 44 -22.17 16.76 0.32
CA SER A 44 -23.18 15.84 0.82
C SER A 44 -22.56 14.75 1.70
N LEU A 45 -23.34 14.14 2.58
CA LEU A 45 -22.90 13.00 3.40
C LEU A 45 -22.34 11.87 2.55
N GLU A 46 -22.89 11.68 1.36
CA GLU A 46 -22.46 10.66 0.43
C GLU A 46 -21.08 10.98 -0.19
N GLU A 47 -20.78 12.25 -0.43
CA GLU A 47 -19.49 12.72 -0.92
C GLU A 47 -18.41 12.71 0.17
N LYS A 48 -18.82 12.94 1.42
CA LYS A 48 -17.97 12.85 2.61
C LYS A 48 -17.66 11.41 3.02
N PHE A 49 -18.38 10.41 2.46
CA PHE A 49 -18.20 9.03 2.84
C PHE A 49 -16.86 8.48 2.33
N GLN A 50 -15.87 8.54 3.20
CA GLN A 50 -14.60 7.86 3.06
C GLN A 50 -14.25 7.12 4.35
N ARG A 51 -13.47 6.04 4.22
CA ARG A 51 -12.98 5.33 5.41
C ARG A 51 -12.24 6.31 6.33
N LYS A 52 -12.67 6.37 7.57
CA LYS A 52 -11.96 7.10 8.61
C LYS A 52 -10.52 6.56 8.71
N LEU A 53 -9.53 7.46 8.62
CA LEU A 53 -8.13 7.07 8.79
C LEU A 53 -7.91 6.46 10.18
N ASN A 54 -7.38 5.24 10.19
CA ASN A 54 -6.93 4.62 11.43
C ASN A 54 -5.51 5.13 11.74
N LYS A 55 -5.44 6.14 12.61
CA LYS A 55 -4.18 6.79 12.98
C LYS A 55 -3.19 5.84 13.65
N ASN A 56 -3.70 4.91 14.46
CA ASN A 56 -2.84 3.92 15.12
C ASN A 56 -2.17 3.02 14.09
N ARG A 57 -2.93 2.55 13.08
CA ARG A 57 -2.37 1.76 11.97
C ARG A 57 -1.34 2.57 11.18
N VAL A 58 -1.61 3.84 10.89
CA VAL A 58 -0.67 4.69 10.16
C VAL A 58 0.64 4.84 10.95
N ASN A 59 0.55 5.30 12.20
CA ASN A 59 1.74 5.69 12.97
C ASN A 59 2.55 4.49 13.47
N ASN A 60 1.87 3.42 13.92
CA ASN A 60 2.54 2.32 14.61
C ASN A 60 2.86 1.11 13.72
N GLN A 61 2.26 1.04 12.52
CA GLN A 61 2.51 -0.05 11.59
C GLN A 61 3.14 0.46 10.29
N ILE A 62 2.39 1.26 9.50
CA ILE A 62 2.82 1.61 8.15
C ILE A 62 4.02 2.58 8.16
N VAL A 63 4.06 3.54 9.09
CA VAL A 63 5.20 4.45 9.22
C VAL A 63 6.45 3.66 9.61
N LYS A 64 6.36 2.77 10.59
CA LYS A 64 7.49 1.91 10.99
C LYS A 64 7.97 1.05 9.83
N TYR A 65 7.05 0.41 9.11
CA TYR A 65 7.40 -0.34 7.91
C TYR A 65 8.17 0.52 6.88
N LEU A 66 7.76 1.77 6.67
CA LEU A 66 8.45 2.67 5.75
C LEU A 66 9.84 3.10 6.22
N THR A 67 9.99 3.31 7.54
CA THR A 67 11.24 3.86 8.08
C THR A 67 12.26 2.79 8.41
N ASP A 68 11.82 1.63 8.85
CA ASP A 68 12.69 0.61 9.44
C ASP A 68 13.01 -0.51 8.42
N ASN A 69 12.09 -0.79 7.48
CA ASN A 69 12.27 -1.85 6.50
C ASN A 69 13.00 -1.35 5.24
N LYS A 70 14.18 -1.90 4.96
CA LYS A 70 14.94 -1.59 3.74
C LYS A 70 14.32 -2.14 2.46
N TRP A 71 13.47 -3.16 2.56
CA TRP A 71 12.74 -3.80 1.45
C TRP A 71 11.32 -3.24 1.29
N ARG A 72 11.08 -2.04 1.82
CA ARG A 72 9.77 -1.40 1.75
C ARG A 72 9.27 -1.27 0.31
N PHE A 73 8.02 -1.62 0.11
CA PHE A 73 7.34 -1.50 -1.17
C PHE A 73 5.83 -1.28 -0.97
N PHE A 74 5.24 -0.44 -1.80
CA PHE A 74 3.80 -0.25 -1.82
C PHE A 74 3.21 -0.49 -3.21
N GLY A 75 2.02 -1.10 -3.25
CA GLY A 75 1.20 -1.09 -4.47
C GLY A 75 0.74 0.33 -4.83
N SER A 76 0.33 0.52 -6.08
CA SER A 76 -0.10 1.82 -6.62
C SER A 76 -1.21 2.46 -5.78
N LEU A 77 -1.12 3.77 -5.60
CA LEU A 77 -2.22 4.58 -5.07
C LEU A 77 -3.24 4.85 -6.18
N LEU A 78 -4.52 4.72 -5.89
CA LEU A 78 -5.58 5.14 -6.78
C LEU A 78 -6.05 6.54 -6.39
N VAL A 79 -5.86 7.51 -7.28
CA VAL A 79 -6.04 8.93 -7.00
C VAL A 79 -7.03 9.55 -7.99
N THR A 80 -8.02 10.26 -7.48
CA THR A 80 -8.87 11.11 -8.31
C THR A 80 -8.33 12.52 -8.40
N VAL A 81 -8.44 13.11 -9.58
CA VAL A 81 -7.96 14.47 -9.87
C VAL A 81 -9.14 15.40 -10.06
N LYS A 82 -9.36 16.33 -9.12
CA LYS A 82 -10.29 17.45 -9.29
C LYS A 82 -9.56 18.65 -9.90
N ASN A 83 -10.28 19.60 -10.48
CA ASN A 83 -9.76 20.78 -11.19
C ASN A 83 -8.81 20.40 -12.35
N HIS A 84 -9.15 19.33 -13.04
CA HIS A 84 -8.34 18.68 -14.07
C HIS A 84 -8.42 19.34 -15.47
N GLN A 85 -8.96 20.55 -15.57
CA GLN A 85 -9.22 21.22 -16.87
C GLN A 85 -7.92 21.47 -17.66
N LYS A 86 -6.80 21.63 -16.97
CA LYS A 86 -5.47 21.83 -17.56
C LYS A 86 -4.54 20.63 -17.43
N MET A 87 -5.08 19.49 -17.00
CA MET A 87 -4.37 18.23 -17.01
C MET A 87 -4.29 17.71 -18.43
N GLU A 88 -3.09 17.65 -19.01
CA GLU A 88 -2.86 17.30 -20.41
C GLU A 88 -1.91 16.11 -20.52
N PHE A 89 -2.26 15.19 -21.41
CA PHE A 89 -1.40 14.08 -21.78
C PHE A 89 -0.83 14.34 -23.18
N SER A 90 0.51 14.35 -23.26
CA SER A 90 1.25 14.48 -24.51
C SER A 90 1.91 13.17 -24.87
N GLU A 91 1.51 12.60 -26.01
CA GLU A 91 2.10 11.36 -26.52
C GLU A 91 3.57 11.55 -26.91
N VAL A 92 4.39 10.56 -26.67
CA VAL A 92 5.78 10.52 -27.12
C VAL A 92 5.81 10.09 -28.59
N LYS A 93 5.40 11.01 -29.50
CA LYS A 93 5.48 10.80 -30.95
C LYS A 93 6.92 11.02 -31.43
N GLY A 94 7.49 10.04 -32.11
CA GLY A 94 8.78 10.19 -32.79
C GLY A 94 10.00 9.72 -32.02
N PHE A 95 9.87 9.31 -30.76
CA PHE A 95 10.96 8.66 -30.03
C PHE A 95 11.06 7.15 -30.31
N VAL A 96 10.00 6.59 -30.90
CA VAL A 96 10.03 5.20 -31.33
C VAL A 96 10.79 5.15 -32.66
N ASN A 97 11.92 4.47 -32.67
CA ASN A 97 12.72 4.27 -33.89
C ASN A 97 11.80 3.72 -35.00
N LYS A 98 11.89 4.30 -36.19
CA LYS A 98 11.08 3.90 -37.38
C LYS A 98 11.30 2.43 -37.72
N ASP A 99 12.41 1.85 -37.33
CA ASP A 99 12.78 0.45 -37.56
C ASP A 99 12.14 -0.53 -36.58
N LEU A 100 11.48 -0.02 -35.51
CA LEU A 100 10.73 -0.88 -34.60
C LEU A 100 9.44 -1.40 -35.25
N GLY A 101 9.20 -2.69 -35.08
CA GLY A 101 8.04 -3.37 -35.67
C GLY A 101 6.67 -2.86 -35.14
N PRO A 102 5.57 -3.27 -35.77
CA PRO A 102 4.22 -2.78 -35.46
C PRO A 102 3.81 -2.91 -33.97
N LEU A 103 4.31 -3.93 -33.26
CA LEU A 103 4.01 -4.16 -31.83
C LEU A 103 4.55 -3.03 -30.96
N TYR A 104 5.77 -2.57 -31.22
CA TYR A 104 6.37 -1.44 -30.47
C TYR A 104 5.63 -0.13 -30.74
N LYS A 105 5.19 0.06 -31.98
CA LYS A 105 4.42 1.24 -32.36
C LYS A 105 3.11 1.30 -31.58
N SER A 106 2.36 0.20 -31.52
CA SER A 106 1.12 0.11 -30.77
C SER A 106 1.35 0.35 -29.26
N ALA A 107 2.40 -0.25 -28.68
CA ALA A 107 2.75 -0.04 -27.27
C ALA A 107 3.10 1.42 -26.96
N SER A 108 3.73 2.14 -27.89
CA SER A 108 4.13 3.54 -27.70
C SER A 108 3.00 4.55 -27.78
N GLU A 109 1.86 4.19 -28.37
CA GLU A 109 0.69 5.10 -28.52
C GLU A 109 0.12 5.54 -27.17
N ASN A 110 0.30 4.73 -26.14
CA ASN A 110 -0.17 5.02 -24.78
C ASN A 110 0.94 5.57 -23.85
N MET A 111 2.15 5.75 -24.35
CA MET A 111 3.27 6.31 -23.60
C MET A 111 3.37 7.82 -23.84
N GLY A 112 3.68 8.57 -22.79
CA GLY A 112 3.80 10.00 -22.91
C GLY A 112 4.17 10.71 -21.64
N PHE A 113 3.85 11.98 -21.61
CA PHE A 113 4.03 12.86 -20.46
C PHE A 113 2.68 13.39 -20.00
N LEU A 114 2.46 13.38 -18.69
CA LEU A 114 1.31 13.99 -18.06
C LEU A 114 1.73 15.32 -17.44
N HIS A 115 1.16 16.40 -17.92
CA HIS A 115 1.33 17.73 -17.38
C HIS A 115 0.22 18.04 -16.37
N LEU A 116 0.62 18.52 -15.19
CA LEU A 116 -0.23 19.08 -14.15
C LEU A 116 0.16 20.56 -13.96
N ASP A 117 -0.81 21.50 -13.98
CA ASP A 117 -0.51 22.92 -13.85
C ASP A 117 -0.29 23.38 -12.38
N GLY A 118 -0.53 22.47 -11.43
CA GLY A 118 -0.38 22.70 -10.00
C GLY A 118 -1.62 23.26 -9.31
N LYS A 119 -2.76 23.32 -10.01
CA LYS A 119 -4.08 23.70 -9.45
C LYS A 119 -4.98 22.48 -9.25
N GLU A 120 -4.56 21.33 -9.71
CA GLU A 120 -5.25 20.10 -9.51
C GLU A 120 -5.25 19.70 -8.03
N MET A 121 -6.37 19.14 -7.58
CA MET A 121 -6.47 18.51 -6.27
C MET A 121 -6.36 16.99 -6.46
N LEU A 122 -5.29 16.42 -5.94
CA LEU A 122 -4.99 14.98 -6.00
C LEU A 122 -5.48 14.31 -4.72
N ILE A 123 -6.52 13.48 -4.84
CA ILE A 123 -7.22 12.89 -3.70
C ILE A 123 -7.14 11.37 -3.80
N PRO A 124 -6.44 10.69 -2.89
CA PRO A 124 -6.38 9.24 -2.89
C PRO A 124 -7.75 8.64 -2.54
N ILE A 125 -8.31 7.83 -3.43
CA ILE A 125 -9.54 7.05 -3.21
C ILE A 125 -9.24 5.63 -2.71
N ASP A 126 -8.07 5.09 -3.08
CA ASP A 126 -7.46 3.96 -2.38
C ASP A 126 -6.02 4.31 -2.00
N GLY A 127 -5.57 3.75 -0.88
CA GLY A 127 -4.23 4.01 -0.34
C GLY A 127 -4.11 5.24 0.56
N GLN A 128 -5.20 5.76 1.12
CA GLN A 128 -5.17 6.92 2.04
C GLN A 128 -4.25 6.70 3.25
N HIS A 129 -4.24 5.50 3.83
CA HIS A 129 -3.35 5.16 4.94
C HIS A 129 -1.88 5.15 4.49
N ARG A 130 -1.61 4.66 3.28
CA ARG A 130 -0.26 4.67 2.68
C ARG A 130 0.21 6.10 2.42
N TYR A 131 -0.64 6.93 1.83
CA TYR A 131 -0.36 8.37 1.66
C TYR A 131 -0.08 9.06 3.00
N ALA A 132 -0.94 8.83 4.01
CA ALA A 132 -0.77 9.40 5.34
C ALA A 132 0.57 8.98 5.97
N ALA A 133 0.96 7.72 5.80
CA ALA A 133 2.23 7.20 6.30
C ALA A 133 3.44 7.81 5.58
N ILE A 134 3.39 7.96 4.24
CA ILE A 134 4.43 8.64 3.47
C ILE A 134 4.60 10.08 3.96
N LYS A 135 3.49 10.84 4.09
CA LYS A 135 3.52 12.22 4.59
C LYS A 135 4.14 12.29 5.99
N THR A 136 3.75 11.37 6.89
CA THR A 136 4.28 11.29 8.24
C THR A 136 5.75 10.91 8.26
N ALA A 137 6.15 9.91 7.48
CA ALA A 137 7.55 9.45 7.40
C ALA A 137 8.51 10.53 6.91
N ILE A 138 8.05 11.43 6.03
CA ILE A 138 8.85 12.54 5.50
C ILE A 138 8.83 13.75 6.43
N SER A 139 7.66 14.13 6.95
CA SER A 139 7.51 15.34 7.75
C SER A 139 7.89 15.20 9.22
N GLY A 140 7.92 13.98 9.75
CA GLY A 140 8.02 13.71 11.20
C GLY A 140 6.76 14.07 11.98
N LYS A 141 5.69 14.48 11.29
CA LYS A 141 4.44 14.91 11.90
C LYS A 141 3.31 13.95 11.56
N SER A 142 2.46 13.68 12.53
CA SER A 142 1.23 12.94 12.29
C SER A 142 0.32 13.69 11.30
N ILE A 143 -0.70 13.00 10.77
CA ILE A 143 -1.66 13.61 9.84
C ILE A 143 -2.44 14.79 10.44
N ASP A 144 -2.43 14.95 11.75
CA ASP A 144 -3.02 16.09 12.47
C ASP A 144 -1.95 17.14 12.85
N ASP A 145 -0.82 17.16 12.15
CA ASP A 145 0.33 18.06 12.35
C ASP A 145 0.94 18.04 13.76
N LYS A 146 0.71 16.96 14.53
CA LYS A 146 1.35 16.77 15.84
C LYS A 146 2.68 16.07 15.65
N GLU A 147 3.71 16.56 16.30
CA GLU A 147 5.00 15.87 16.33
C GLU A 147 4.85 14.48 16.96
N LEU A 148 5.46 13.49 16.35
CA LEU A 148 5.52 12.13 16.87
C LEU A 148 6.71 12.03 17.83
N LYS A 149 6.44 11.62 19.07
CA LYS A 149 7.50 11.32 20.03
C LYS A 149 8.32 10.12 19.53
N ASP A 150 9.64 10.22 19.71
CA ASP A 150 10.60 9.15 19.39
C ASP A 150 10.64 8.70 17.91
N PHE A 151 10.14 9.54 17.00
CA PHE A 151 10.13 9.28 15.58
C PHE A 151 11.39 9.84 14.91
N LYS A 152 12.12 8.99 14.18
CA LYS A 152 13.24 9.39 13.34
C LYS A 152 12.80 9.47 11.89
N VAL A 153 12.88 10.66 11.30
CA VAL A 153 12.68 10.85 9.86
C VAL A 153 13.71 10.00 9.10
N ASN A 154 13.25 9.19 8.15
CA ASN A 154 14.15 8.47 7.26
C ASN A 154 14.29 9.22 5.93
N PRO A 155 15.43 9.88 5.67
CA PRO A 155 15.63 10.64 4.42
C PRO A 155 15.63 9.77 3.17
N GLY A 156 15.74 8.43 3.31
CA GLY A 156 15.61 7.52 2.20
C GLY A 156 14.19 7.43 1.63
N VAL A 157 13.16 7.60 2.47
CA VAL A 157 11.76 7.56 2.04
C VAL A 157 11.41 8.70 1.09
N GLU A 158 12.01 9.87 1.29
CA GLU A 158 11.78 11.06 0.46
C GLU A 158 12.18 10.84 -1.01
N LYS A 159 13.18 9.98 -1.24
CA LYS A 159 13.74 9.69 -2.57
C LYS A 159 13.03 8.54 -3.28
N ASP A 160 12.17 7.81 -2.59
CA ASP A 160 11.44 6.69 -3.18
C ASP A 160 10.40 7.18 -4.20
N ASP A 161 10.18 6.41 -5.24
CA ASP A 161 9.13 6.65 -6.21
C ASP A 161 7.86 5.90 -5.84
N VAL A 162 6.74 6.61 -5.84
CA VAL A 162 5.42 6.07 -5.57
C VAL A 162 4.64 5.89 -6.85
N SER A 163 4.23 4.65 -7.11
CA SER A 163 3.36 4.34 -8.23
C SER A 163 1.93 4.83 -7.98
N MET A 164 1.34 5.50 -8.97
CA MET A 164 -0.01 6.04 -8.86
C MET A 164 -0.82 5.85 -10.14
N ILE A 165 -2.11 5.60 -9.96
CA ILE A 165 -3.11 5.59 -11.03
C ILE A 165 -4.01 6.80 -10.83
N LEU A 166 -3.91 7.77 -11.73
CA LEU A 166 -4.72 8.98 -11.70
C LEU A 166 -5.96 8.82 -12.59
N ILE A 167 -7.11 9.22 -12.08
CA ILE A 167 -8.36 9.30 -12.84
C ILE A 167 -8.95 10.70 -12.73
N ARG A 168 -9.47 11.24 -13.82
CA ARG A 168 -10.20 12.52 -13.79
C ARG A 168 -11.47 12.37 -12.97
N HIS A 169 -11.69 13.29 -12.03
CA HIS A 169 -12.89 13.28 -11.21
C HIS A 169 -14.16 13.50 -12.04
N LYS A 170 -15.15 12.63 -11.84
CA LYS A 170 -16.48 12.70 -12.40
C LYS A 170 -17.50 12.38 -11.32
N SER A 171 -18.78 12.63 -11.56
CA SER A 171 -19.87 12.27 -10.63
C SER A 171 -19.84 10.79 -10.24
N GLU A 172 -19.47 9.93 -11.19
CA GLU A 172 -19.42 8.48 -11.01
C GLU A 172 -18.16 7.97 -10.27
N THR A 173 -17.20 8.85 -9.98
CA THR A 173 -15.93 8.47 -9.28
C THR A 173 -16.21 7.77 -7.94
N ARG A 174 -17.31 8.16 -7.26
CA ARG A 174 -17.79 7.52 -6.04
C ARG A 174 -18.04 6.02 -6.23
N ASN A 175 -18.56 5.62 -7.39
CA ASN A 175 -18.82 4.21 -7.68
C ASN A 175 -17.54 3.38 -7.75
N ILE A 176 -16.42 3.97 -8.20
CA ILE A 176 -15.10 3.31 -8.18
C ILE A 176 -14.69 3.08 -6.73
N PHE A 177 -14.76 4.12 -5.88
CA PHE A 177 -14.41 4.00 -4.46
C PHE A 177 -15.20 2.89 -3.77
N ASN A 178 -16.52 2.87 -3.96
CA ASN A 178 -17.38 1.84 -3.37
C ASN A 178 -17.00 0.44 -3.86
N LYS A 179 -16.74 0.27 -5.14
CA LYS A 179 -16.38 -1.03 -5.72
C LYS A 179 -15.01 -1.51 -5.25
N VAL A 180 -13.99 -0.64 -5.32
CA VAL A 180 -12.62 -0.99 -4.88
C VAL A 180 -12.62 -1.43 -3.41
N ASN A 181 -13.33 -0.69 -2.55
CA ASN A 181 -13.38 -1.03 -1.12
C ASN A 181 -14.31 -2.22 -0.80
N ARG A 182 -15.42 -2.37 -1.52
CA ARG A 182 -16.41 -3.43 -1.25
C ARG A 182 -15.94 -4.81 -1.68
N TYR A 183 -15.20 -4.89 -2.80
CA TYR A 183 -14.70 -6.14 -3.34
C TYR A 183 -13.29 -6.50 -2.89
N ALA A 184 -12.59 -5.59 -2.21
CA ALA A 184 -11.37 -5.94 -1.51
C ALA A 184 -11.71 -6.89 -0.35
N LYS A 185 -11.53 -8.20 -0.57
CA LYS A 185 -11.66 -9.19 0.50
C LYS A 185 -10.55 -8.92 1.51
N PRO A 186 -10.85 -8.70 2.79
CA PRO A 186 -9.82 -8.63 3.81
C PRO A 186 -9.01 -9.93 3.78
N THR A 187 -7.69 -9.84 3.78
CA THR A 187 -6.84 -11.01 4.01
C THR A 187 -7.16 -11.60 5.38
N THR A 188 -7.24 -12.89 5.47
CA THR A 188 -7.40 -13.57 6.76
C THR A 188 -6.14 -13.42 7.61
N LYS A 189 -6.23 -13.69 8.92
CA LYS A 189 -5.04 -13.75 9.78
C LYS A 189 -4.05 -14.80 9.26
N GLY A 190 -4.55 -15.94 8.81
CA GLY A 190 -3.73 -17.00 8.22
C GLY A 190 -2.99 -16.54 6.96
N ASP A 191 -3.67 -15.88 6.01
CA ASP A 191 -3.03 -15.35 4.80
C ASP A 191 -1.89 -14.37 5.13
N ASN A 192 -2.11 -13.49 6.13
CA ASN A 192 -1.08 -12.56 6.56
C ASN A 192 0.12 -13.29 7.18
N LEU A 193 -0.12 -14.29 8.02
CA LEU A 193 0.95 -15.07 8.65
C LEU A 193 1.78 -15.87 7.66
N ILE A 194 1.18 -16.33 6.55
CA ILE A 194 1.90 -17.06 5.50
C ILE A 194 2.85 -16.15 4.72
N THR A 195 2.50 -14.88 4.57
CA THR A 195 3.22 -13.94 3.70
C THR A 195 4.07 -12.93 4.47
N ASP A 196 4.01 -12.94 5.81
CA ASP A 196 4.76 -12.02 6.64
C ASP A 196 6.15 -12.57 6.93
N ASP A 197 7.16 -12.03 6.24
CA ASP A 197 8.57 -12.38 6.43
C ASP A 197 9.29 -11.41 7.39
N ASP A 198 8.59 -10.42 7.92
CA ASP A 198 9.12 -9.45 8.88
C ASP A 198 8.73 -9.82 10.32
N ASP A 199 7.75 -10.70 10.53
CA ASP A 199 7.29 -11.17 11.85
C ASP A 199 7.98 -12.50 12.19
N VAL A 200 8.91 -12.45 13.14
CA VAL A 200 9.68 -13.62 13.61
C VAL A 200 8.76 -14.74 14.09
N VAL A 201 7.66 -14.42 14.79
CA VAL A 201 6.71 -15.42 15.28
C VAL A 201 5.96 -16.08 14.14
N ALA A 202 5.62 -15.33 13.09
CA ALA A 202 5.02 -15.87 11.88
C ALA A 202 5.98 -16.82 11.15
N ILE A 203 7.26 -16.45 11.04
CA ILE A 203 8.32 -17.27 10.45
C ILE A 203 8.46 -18.58 11.22
N ILE A 204 8.65 -18.54 12.53
CA ILE A 204 8.77 -19.72 13.39
C ILE A 204 7.54 -20.62 13.24
N SER A 205 6.33 -20.05 13.24
CA SER A 205 5.09 -20.82 13.13
C SER A 205 4.97 -21.56 11.78
N ARG A 206 5.44 -20.95 10.68
CA ARG A 206 5.52 -21.60 9.37
C ARG A 206 6.56 -22.71 9.34
N GLU A 207 7.74 -22.45 9.85
CA GLU A 207 8.83 -23.43 9.92
C GLU A 207 8.43 -24.67 10.74
N MET A 208 7.73 -24.47 11.86
CA MET A 208 7.16 -25.61 12.61
C MET A 208 6.24 -26.47 11.73
N CYS A 209 5.41 -25.86 10.89
CA CYS A 209 4.55 -26.60 9.96
C CYS A 209 5.34 -27.37 8.89
N ASP A 210 6.53 -26.90 8.52
CA ASP A 210 7.36 -27.50 7.48
C ASP A 210 8.24 -28.64 8.02
N TYR A 211 8.77 -28.51 9.23
CA TYR A 211 9.78 -29.40 9.79
C TYR A 211 9.24 -30.40 10.83
N ASP A 212 8.19 -30.05 11.58
CA ASP A 212 7.62 -30.94 12.58
C ASP A 212 6.76 -32.03 11.92
N GLN A 213 7.03 -33.29 12.25
CA GLN A 213 6.33 -34.44 11.68
C GLN A 213 4.83 -34.48 12.05
N MET A 214 4.45 -33.90 13.19
CA MET A 214 3.04 -33.86 13.64
C MET A 214 2.28 -32.71 13.01
N LEU A 215 2.98 -31.65 12.58
CA LEU A 215 2.37 -30.45 12.01
C LEU A 215 2.42 -30.43 10.48
N LYS A 216 3.25 -31.29 9.91
CA LYS A 216 3.52 -31.32 8.47
C LYS A 216 2.30 -31.72 7.64
N GLY A 217 2.14 -31.07 6.51
CA GLY A 217 1.12 -31.39 5.52
C GLY A 217 -0.24 -30.75 5.81
N ARG A 218 -1.33 -31.53 5.69
CA ARG A 218 -2.72 -31.03 5.83
C ARG A 218 -3.22 -30.98 7.27
N LEU A 219 -2.37 -31.16 8.26
CA LEU A 219 -2.78 -31.24 9.66
C LEU A 219 -2.98 -29.86 10.31
N VAL A 220 -2.47 -28.81 9.69
CA VAL A 220 -2.61 -27.42 10.12
C VAL A 220 -3.41 -26.64 9.07
N SER A 221 -4.52 -26.06 9.46
CA SER A 221 -5.28 -25.18 8.58
C SER A 221 -4.58 -23.82 8.48
N ILE A 222 -4.33 -23.39 7.26
CA ILE A 222 -3.81 -22.06 6.94
C ILE A 222 -4.92 -21.05 6.72
N GLU A 223 -6.16 -21.51 6.52
CA GLU A 223 -7.34 -20.69 6.28
C GLU A 223 -8.12 -20.44 7.58
N GLY A 224 -8.27 -19.19 7.96
CA GLY A 224 -9.09 -18.82 9.10
C GLY A 224 -8.39 -18.95 10.47
N THR A 225 -9.18 -18.72 11.53
CA THR A 225 -8.72 -18.72 12.93
C THR A 225 -9.34 -19.86 13.76
N THR A 226 -10.31 -20.58 13.19
CA THR A 226 -11.04 -21.67 13.86
C THR A 226 -11.28 -22.81 12.91
N LEU A 227 -11.27 -24.01 13.43
CA LEU A 227 -11.58 -25.23 12.68
C LEU A 227 -13.09 -25.49 12.63
N GLY A 228 -13.56 -25.98 11.50
CA GLY A 228 -14.95 -26.45 11.37
C GLY A 228 -15.16 -27.81 12.06
N PRO A 229 -16.42 -28.19 12.36
CA PRO A 229 -16.73 -29.46 13.03
C PRO A 229 -16.32 -30.74 12.27
N LYS A 230 -16.03 -30.60 10.97
CA LYS A 230 -15.61 -31.70 10.09
C LYS A 230 -14.20 -31.48 9.51
N SER A 231 -13.41 -30.63 10.15
CA SER A 231 -12.04 -30.36 9.74
C SER A 231 -11.20 -31.62 9.91
N GLU A 232 -10.36 -31.92 8.95
CA GLU A 232 -9.35 -32.97 9.05
C GLU A 232 -8.08 -32.44 9.75
N GLU A 233 -7.94 -31.12 9.82
CA GLU A 233 -6.88 -30.43 10.54
C GLU A 233 -7.18 -30.44 12.05
N PHE A 234 -6.16 -30.47 12.86
CA PHE A 234 -6.31 -30.44 14.32
C PHE A 234 -6.01 -29.06 14.93
N THR A 235 -5.35 -28.18 14.19
CA THR A 235 -5.06 -26.80 14.62
C THR A 235 -5.05 -25.84 13.43
N THR A 236 -4.90 -24.55 13.71
CA THR A 236 -4.73 -23.51 12.69
C THR A 236 -3.37 -22.83 12.83
N LEU A 237 -2.81 -22.30 11.74
CA LEU A 237 -1.60 -21.50 11.78
C LEU A 237 -1.74 -20.29 12.72
N SER A 238 -2.93 -19.70 12.78
CA SER A 238 -3.23 -18.62 13.72
C SER A 238 -3.10 -19.03 15.19
N THR A 239 -3.52 -20.25 15.52
CA THR A 239 -3.40 -20.80 16.89
C THR A 239 -1.93 -21.07 17.23
N LEU A 240 -1.18 -21.63 16.29
CA LEU A 240 0.26 -21.84 16.49
C LEU A 240 0.99 -20.52 16.71
N TYR A 241 0.68 -19.53 15.90
CA TYR A 241 1.23 -18.18 16.07
C TYR A 241 0.93 -17.60 17.46
N ASP A 242 -0.32 -17.65 17.90
CA ASP A 242 -0.71 -17.09 19.20
C ASP A 242 0.02 -17.81 20.35
N ASN A 243 0.14 -19.15 20.29
CA ASN A 243 0.87 -19.92 21.27
C ASN A 243 2.38 -19.59 21.28
N ASN A 244 3.00 -19.52 20.11
CA ASN A 244 4.41 -19.14 19.98
C ASN A 244 4.66 -17.72 20.49
N LEU A 245 3.76 -16.79 20.18
CA LEU A 245 3.83 -15.41 20.67
C LEU A 245 3.79 -15.34 22.20
N ASP A 246 2.90 -16.12 22.82
CA ASP A 246 2.78 -16.17 24.27
C ASP A 246 4.03 -16.80 24.92
N ILE A 247 4.54 -17.91 24.37
CA ILE A 247 5.77 -18.55 24.84
C ILE A 247 6.97 -17.62 24.77
N LEU A 248 7.13 -16.90 23.65
CA LEU A 248 8.25 -15.97 23.47
C LEU A 248 8.15 -14.77 24.40
N LYS A 249 6.96 -14.25 24.65
CA LYS A 249 6.74 -13.16 25.63
C LYS A 249 7.00 -13.58 27.06
N GLU A 250 6.57 -14.78 27.45
CA GLU A 250 6.80 -15.30 28.79
C GLU A 250 8.29 -15.54 29.09
N ASN A 251 9.11 -15.76 28.08
CA ASN A 251 10.54 -15.96 28.20
C ASN A 251 11.37 -14.71 27.88
N ASP A 252 10.77 -13.51 27.86
CA ASP A 252 11.43 -12.21 27.62
C ASP A 252 12.22 -12.13 26.30
N HIS A 253 11.83 -12.92 25.29
CA HIS A 253 12.45 -12.83 23.97
C HIS A 253 12.00 -11.56 23.24
N ASP A 254 12.94 -10.91 22.56
CA ASP A 254 12.63 -9.76 21.71
C ASP A 254 11.90 -10.19 20.44
N ILE A 255 10.60 -9.95 20.41
CA ILE A 255 9.72 -10.25 19.28
C ILE A 255 9.62 -9.10 18.28
N ASN A 256 10.32 -7.98 18.52
CA ASN A 256 10.26 -6.78 17.68
C ASN A 256 11.47 -6.67 16.72
N THR A 257 12.30 -7.69 16.63
CA THR A 257 13.43 -7.67 15.69
C THR A 257 12.90 -7.70 14.26
N ALA A 258 13.02 -6.56 13.60
CA ALA A 258 12.71 -6.41 12.17
C ALA A 258 13.79 -7.05 11.26
N GLU A 259 14.76 -7.72 11.81
CA GLU A 259 15.80 -8.45 11.09
C GLU A 259 15.70 -9.92 11.45
N TYR A 260 15.15 -10.69 10.52
CA TYR A 260 15.40 -12.13 10.53
C TYR A 260 16.92 -12.32 10.44
N PRO A 261 17.56 -12.92 11.43
CA PRO A 261 18.98 -13.18 11.37
C PRO A 261 19.17 -14.14 10.20
N GLY A 262 19.79 -13.68 9.14
CA GLY A 262 20.00 -14.47 7.93
C GLY A 262 20.69 -15.81 8.18
N ASP A 263 21.17 -16.48 7.18
CA ASP A 263 21.73 -17.86 7.14
C ASP A 263 22.64 -18.31 8.33
N LYS A 264 22.95 -17.43 9.26
CA LYS A 264 23.75 -17.74 10.45
C LYS A 264 22.97 -18.46 11.58
N GLU A 265 21.64 -18.45 11.55
CA GLU A 265 20.81 -19.11 12.58
C GLU A 265 20.18 -20.42 12.15
N LYS A 266 20.39 -20.84 10.90
CA LYS A 266 20.12 -22.25 10.52
C LYS A 266 21.01 -23.27 11.29
N GLU A 267 21.94 -22.81 12.10
CA GLU A 267 22.77 -23.65 12.97
C GLU A 267 22.11 -23.99 14.31
N PHE A 268 20.91 -23.48 14.62
CA PHE A 268 20.22 -23.68 15.91
C PHE A 268 18.89 -24.42 15.82
N LEU A 269 18.54 -24.99 14.65
CA LEU A 269 17.38 -25.87 14.50
C LEU A 269 17.79 -27.34 14.40
#